data_30277dfa58ddb4231f2341b95770085f
#
_entry.id   30277dfa58ddb4231f2341b95770085f
#
_cell.length_a   1.000
_cell.length_b   1.000
_cell.length_c   1.000
_cell.angle_alpha   90.00
_cell.angle_beta   90.00
_cell.angle_gamma   90.00
#
_symmetry.space_group_name_H-M   'P 1'
#
loop_
_entity.id
_entity.type
_entity.pdbx_description
1 polymer ?
#
loop_
_entity_poly.entity_id
_entity_poly.type
_entity_poly.pdbx_seq_one_letter_code
_entity_poly.pdbx_strand_id
1 'polypeptide(L)' 'MSVAKVTEIITSSTKSFDDAILLGIARSHKTLTNLKSAWIKDQQIMLGDDGQIQEYRVTLKITFVIED' A
#
# COMPACT_ATOMS: atom_id res chain seq x y z
N MET A 1 20.37 5.05 18.06
CA MET A 1 19.98 5.79 16.84
C MET A 1 19.43 4.82 15.80
N SER A 2 18.41 5.19 15.09
CA SER A 2 17.83 4.32 14.08
C SER A 2 17.83 5.01 12.71
N VAL A 3 17.87 4.19 11.67
CA VAL A 3 17.78 4.65 10.30
C VAL A 3 16.55 4.01 9.67
N ALA A 4 15.72 4.81 9.08
CA ALA A 4 14.51 4.34 8.43
C ALA A 4 14.60 4.56 6.93
N LYS A 5 13.87 3.73 6.20
CA LYS A 5 13.79 3.82 4.76
C LYS A 5 12.33 3.79 4.36
N VAL A 6 12.00 4.48 3.28
CA VAL A 6 10.63 4.51 2.76
C VAL A 6 10.61 3.85 1.39
N THR A 7 9.65 2.97 1.19
CA THR A 7 9.39 2.39 -0.13
C THR A 7 7.96 2.70 -0.53
N GLU A 8 7.73 2.89 -1.81
CA GLU A 8 6.42 3.22 -2.34
C GLU A 8 5.88 2.03 -3.12
N ILE A 9 4.65 1.65 -2.82
CA ILE A 9 3.98 0.55 -3.52
C ILE A 9 2.60 0.98 -3.99
N ILE A 10 2.11 0.29 -5.00
CA ILE A 10 0.74 0.47 -5.48
C ILE A 10 0.01 -0.85 -5.28
N THR A 11 -1.15 -0.80 -4.65
CA THR A 11 -1.95 -1.98 -4.38
C THR A 11 -3.38 -1.74 -4.82
N SER A 12 -4.06 -2.78 -5.26
CA SER A 12 -5.44 -2.67 -5.71
C SER A 12 -6.29 -3.80 -5.17
N SER A 13 -7.59 -3.53 -5.09
CA SER A 13 -8.57 -4.48 -4.62
C SER A 13 -9.87 -4.25 -5.38
N THR A 14 -10.60 -5.32 -5.62
CA THR A 14 -11.95 -5.22 -6.20
C THR A 14 -12.99 -4.94 -5.13
N LYS A 15 -12.61 -4.98 -3.85
CA LYS A 15 -13.54 -4.89 -2.72
C LYS A 15 -13.64 -3.48 -2.13
N SER A 16 -12.50 -2.89 -1.78
CA SER A 16 -12.50 -1.60 -1.09
C SER A 16 -11.09 -1.02 -1.00
N PHE A 17 -11.00 0.26 -0.63
CA PHE A 17 -9.70 0.88 -0.31
C PHE A 17 -9.08 0.22 0.91
N ASP A 18 -9.88 -0.06 1.93
CA ASP A 18 -9.37 -0.71 3.15
C ASP A 18 -8.74 -2.06 2.82
N ASP A 19 -9.40 -2.84 1.96
CA ASP A 19 -8.87 -4.14 1.55
C ASP A 19 -7.56 -3.97 0.78
N ALA A 20 -7.48 -2.98 -0.11
CA ALA A 20 -6.25 -2.70 -0.86
C ALA A 20 -5.09 -2.36 0.09
N ILE A 21 -5.37 -1.56 1.12
CA ILE A 21 -4.35 -1.18 2.11
C ILE A 21 -3.85 -2.43 2.86
N LEU A 22 -4.78 -3.25 3.34
CA LEU A 22 -4.42 -4.46 4.08
C LEU A 22 -3.61 -5.43 3.22
N LEU A 23 -4.01 -5.62 1.96
CA LEU A 23 -3.28 -6.48 1.04
C LEU A 23 -1.85 -5.97 0.80
N GLY A 24 -1.71 -4.66 0.60
CA GLY A 24 -0.40 -4.05 0.36
C GLY A 24 0.54 -4.20 1.55
N ILE A 25 0.03 -3.96 2.75
CA ILE A 25 0.82 -4.12 3.98
C ILE A 25 1.21 -5.57 4.19
N ALA A 26 0.26 -6.50 4.03
CA ALA A 26 0.54 -7.93 4.21
C ALA A 26 1.59 -8.43 3.23
N ARG A 27 1.51 -7.99 1.97
CA ARG A 27 2.50 -8.39 0.97
C ARG A 27 3.87 -7.81 1.26
N SER A 28 3.93 -6.55 1.68
CA SER A 28 5.19 -5.89 2.02
C SER A 28 5.85 -6.55 3.22
N HIS A 29 5.05 -7.00 4.19
CA HIS A 29 5.56 -7.65 5.39
C HIS A 29 6.28 -8.98 5.07
N LYS A 30 6.00 -9.59 3.93
CA LYS A 30 6.66 -10.85 3.54
C LYS A 30 8.12 -10.63 3.13
N THR A 31 8.45 -9.46 2.58
CA THR A 31 9.78 -9.21 2.03
C THR A 31 10.56 -8.14 2.79
N LEU A 32 9.88 -7.33 3.59
CA LEU A 32 10.51 -6.28 4.38
C LEU A 32 10.35 -6.58 5.86
N THR A 33 11.37 -6.26 6.64
CA THR A 33 11.32 -6.43 8.09
C THR A 33 11.15 -5.08 8.75
N ASN A 34 10.62 -5.09 9.97
CA ASN A 34 10.50 -3.89 10.80
C ASN A 34 9.66 -2.78 10.17
N LEU A 35 8.52 -3.16 9.61
CA LEU A 35 7.56 -2.16 9.12
C LEU A 35 7.04 -1.36 10.30
N LYS A 36 7.04 -0.03 10.20
CA LYS A 36 6.64 0.85 11.31
C LYS A 36 5.40 1.66 10.99
N SER A 37 5.28 2.15 9.78
CA SER A 37 4.16 3.00 9.42
C SER A 37 3.96 2.99 7.92
N ALA A 38 2.81 3.50 7.51
CA ALA A 38 2.50 3.67 6.10
C ALA A 38 1.70 4.96 5.95
N TRP A 39 2.02 5.72 4.92
CA TRP A 39 1.21 6.86 4.51
C TRP A 39 0.37 6.43 3.32
N ILE A 40 -0.86 6.88 3.29
CA ILE A 40 -1.67 6.81 2.08
C ILE A 40 -1.33 8.04 1.26
N LYS A 41 -0.57 7.85 0.18
CA LYS A 41 -0.18 8.96 -0.67
C LYS A 41 -1.36 9.43 -1.51
N ASP A 42 -2.07 8.49 -2.12
CA ASP A 42 -3.29 8.80 -2.84
C ASP A 42 -4.15 7.56 -2.99
N GLN A 43 -5.38 7.79 -3.39
CA GLN A 43 -6.37 6.75 -3.65
C GLN A 43 -7.01 7.05 -4.99
N GLN A 44 -7.27 6.00 -5.74
CA GLN A 44 -7.78 6.12 -7.10
C GLN A 44 -8.79 5.03 -7.36
N ILE A 45 -9.87 5.37 -8.03
CA ILE A 45 -10.87 4.40 -8.46
C ILE A 45 -10.70 4.18 -9.94
N MET A 46 -10.53 2.92 -10.35
CA MET A 46 -10.42 2.56 -11.75
C MET A 46 -11.80 2.18 -12.27
N LEU A 47 -12.20 2.79 -13.34
CA LEU A 47 -13.53 2.58 -13.92
C LEU A 47 -13.44 1.77 -15.20
N GLY A 48 -14.46 0.94 -15.42
CA GLY A 48 -14.63 0.26 -16.69
C GLY A 48 -15.31 1.15 -17.72
N ASP A 49 -15.39 0.66 -18.95
CA ASP A 49 -16.03 1.38 -20.05
C ASP A 49 -17.50 1.68 -19.78
N ASP A 50 -18.13 0.87 -18.94
CA ASP A 50 -19.53 1.02 -18.54
C ASP A 50 -19.74 2.02 -17.40
N GLY A 51 -18.64 2.63 -16.90
CA GLY A 51 -18.69 3.55 -15.78
C GLY A 51 -18.75 2.87 -14.41
N GLN A 52 -18.66 1.56 -14.38
CA GLN A 52 -18.67 0.82 -13.11
C GLN A 52 -17.29 0.76 -12.51
N ILE A 53 -17.23 0.72 -11.18
CA ILE A 53 -15.97 0.60 -10.45
C ILE A 53 -15.39 -0.79 -10.71
N GLN A 54 -14.17 -0.84 -11.26
CA GLN A 54 -13.45 -2.09 -11.47
C GLN A 54 -12.52 -2.42 -10.32
N GLU A 55 -11.80 -1.42 -9.83
CA GLU A 55 -10.92 -1.66 -8.70
C GLU A 55 -10.66 -0.38 -7.92
N TYR A 56 -10.28 -0.58 -6.66
CA TYR A 56 -9.85 0.47 -5.76
C TYR A 56 -8.33 0.39 -5.68
N ARG A 57 -7.64 1.46 -6.00
CA ARG A 57 -6.19 1.50 -6.07
C ARG A 57 -5.63 2.49 -5.06
N VAL A 58 -4.62 2.06 -4.32
CA VAL A 58 -3.99 2.88 -3.28
C VAL A 58 -2.49 2.90 -3.49
N THR A 59 -1.90 4.09 -3.40
CA THR A 59 -0.45 4.24 -3.36
C THR A 59 -0.03 4.45 -1.92
N LEU A 60 0.81 3.56 -1.42
CA LEU A 60 1.29 3.59 -0.04
C LEU A 60 2.78 3.89 0.01
N LYS A 61 3.18 4.72 0.97
CA LYS A 61 4.59 4.91 1.32
C LYS A 61 4.82 4.21 2.64
N ILE A 62 5.59 3.15 2.62
CA ILE A 62 5.83 2.31 3.78
C ILE A 62 7.19 2.62 4.38
N THR A 63 7.20 2.92 5.68
CA THR A 63 8.43 3.17 6.42
C THR A 63 8.86 1.92 7.16
N PHE A 64 10.10 1.54 6.99
CA PHE A 64 10.67 0.43 7.74
C PHE A 64 12.03 0.81 8.28
N VAL A 65 12.41 0.20 9.42
CA VAL A 65 13.66 0.50 10.10
C VAL A 65 14.73 -0.49 9.66
N ILE A 66 15.89 0.04 9.29
CA ILE A 66 17.03 -0.77 8.91
C ILE A 66 17.76 -1.18 10.21
N GLU A 67 17.92 -2.47 10.40
CA GLU A 67 18.66 -3.01 11.52
C GLU A 67 20.13 -3.20 11.14
N ASP A 68 20.99 -2.87 12.08
CA ASP A 68 22.43 -3.07 11.90
C ASP A 68 22.86 -4.45 12.39
#